data_c2372c33eac44321469dec2e39e5abbe
#
_entry.id   c2372c33eac44321469dec2e39e5abbe
#
_cell.length_a   1.000
_cell.length_b   1.000
_cell.length_c   1.000
_cell.angle_alpha   90.00
_cell.angle_beta   90.00
_cell.angle_gamma   90.00
#
_symmetry.space_group_name_H-M   'P 1'
#
loop_
_entity.id
_entity.type
_entity.pdbx_description
1 polymer ?
#
loop_
_entity_poly.entity_id
_entity_poly.type
_entity_poly.pdbx_seq_one_letter_code
_entity_poly.pdbx_strand_id
1 'polypeptide(L)'
;MKPHAIGALLLSALLTGCAPHRYHAAPISPAATATALYSRSLDDPDLDQWMKGQGGFDAPSWPLPTWDLQSLVLAAYYFNPDLDVARANATASDAAITTAAMKPNPSVSVGPGYQGPSGAQPIAAFDFSLPIETAGKRGYRIANATHLSAASRLQLGQTAWTVRSRVRAALIDYLFSVKAVELLHREVDLRKEYVRLTETRYHAGEVPLPDLTTARIDLTSLRQTLSAADGHVQTTHAALAAAIGIPDSALMGKTLVWSDADSPPDPNSLPPQSARKLALENRLDVLGALEKYEAAQSGLQLEIAKQYPDINIGPGYSYEEGSNFLSLVVSSVLPLRNHNEGPIAEAEAQRKVAGAQLLAAQSTVLADVDRSRAQYAAAYATLEGATATVGELEQQQQSALSLLNAGEADQLTVVAAQLQTSVSERARMDALLQTQLALGLVEDALQRPLDSGVTSAFPKSAPRP
;
A
#
# COMPACT_ATOMS: atom_id res chain seq x y z
N MET A 1 -62.51 10.64 -28.76
CA MET A 1 -61.89 9.99 -27.55
C MET A 1 -62.05 10.94 -26.39
N LYS A 2 -62.61 10.47 -25.27
CA LYS A 2 -62.91 11.35 -24.12
C LYS A 2 -61.57 11.81 -23.46
N PRO A 3 -61.39 13.08 -23.15
CA PRO A 3 -60.11 13.60 -22.65
C PRO A 3 -59.59 12.95 -21.34
N HIS A 4 -60.47 12.27 -20.61
CA HIS A 4 -60.11 11.52 -19.37
C HIS A 4 -59.28 10.28 -19.61
N ALA A 5 -59.34 9.64 -20.82
CA ALA A 5 -58.60 8.43 -21.16
C ALA A 5 -57.15 8.73 -21.51
N ILE A 6 -56.83 9.90 -22.07
CA ILE A 6 -55.46 10.32 -22.42
C ILE A 6 -54.67 10.71 -21.15
N GLY A 7 -55.31 11.34 -20.19
CA GLY A 7 -54.68 11.71 -18.89
C GLY A 7 -54.32 10.46 -18.06
N ALA A 8 -55.16 9.43 -18.03
CA ALA A 8 -54.89 8.19 -17.31
C ALA A 8 -53.76 7.37 -17.94
N LEU A 9 -53.65 7.38 -19.29
CA LEU A 9 -52.58 6.69 -20.02
C LEU A 9 -51.22 7.37 -19.84
N LEU A 10 -51.17 8.69 -19.80
CA LEU A 10 -49.93 9.45 -19.48
C LEU A 10 -49.48 9.27 -18.04
N LEU A 11 -50.41 9.21 -17.08
CA LEU A 11 -50.08 8.98 -15.68
C LEU A 11 -49.58 7.55 -15.43
N SER A 12 -50.13 6.56 -16.10
CA SER A 12 -49.64 5.17 -16.01
C SER A 12 -48.28 4.96 -16.67
N ALA A 13 -47.98 5.66 -17.78
CA ALA A 13 -46.65 5.61 -18.42
C ALA A 13 -45.53 6.26 -17.59
N LEU A 14 -45.86 7.26 -16.79
CA LEU A 14 -44.91 7.90 -15.84
C LEU A 14 -44.59 7.01 -14.64
N LEU A 15 -45.47 6.11 -14.24
CA LEU A 15 -45.28 5.20 -13.10
C LEU A 15 -44.48 3.93 -13.45
N THR A 16 -44.42 3.52 -14.71
CA THR A 16 -43.69 2.31 -15.15
C THR A 16 -42.20 2.55 -15.41
N GLY A 17 -41.73 3.79 -15.51
CA GLY A 17 -40.32 4.12 -15.80
C GLY A 17 -39.39 4.16 -14.59
N CYS A 18 -39.92 4.16 -13.37
CA CYS A 18 -39.13 4.23 -12.15
C CYS A 18 -39.07 2.87 -11.44
N ALA A 19 -38.10 2.03 -11.76
CA ALA A 19 -37.71 0.95 -10.85
C ALA A 19 -36.77 1.50 -9.80
N PRO A 20 -37.22 1.91 -8.59
CA PRO A 20 -36.33 2.44 -7.59
C PRO A 20 -35.40 1.37 -7.09
N HIS A 21 -34.11 1.68 -6.98
CA HIS A 21 -33.17 0.82 -6.26
C HIS A 21 -33.67 0.59 -4.84
N ARG A 22 -33.85 -0.66 -4.46
CA ARG A 22 -34.24 -1.02 -3.10
C ARG A 22 -32.98 -1.21 -2.27
N TYR A 23 -33.02 -0.71 -1.05
CA TYR A 23 -31.97 -0.96 -0.08
C TYR A 23 -31.96 -2.44 0.30
N HIS A 24 -30.81 -3.08 0.18
CA HIS A 24 -30.51 -4.41 0.71
C HIS A 24 -29.54 -4.28 1.86
N ALA A 25 -29.94 -4.71 3.05
CA ALA A 25 -29.06 -4.71 4.22
C ALA A 25 -27.93 -5.73 4.00
N ALA A 26 -26.71 -5.29 4.21
CA ALA A 26 -25.50 -6.14 4.20
C ALA A 26 -24.81 -6.05 5.57
N PRO A 27 -25.36 -6.71 6.62
CA PRO A 27 -24.78 -6.62 7.96
C PRO A 27 -23.42 -7.31 8.00
N ILE A 28 -22.45 -6.69 8.66
CA ILE A 28 -21.13 -7.26 8.92
C ILE A 28 -21.15 -7.84 10.33
N SER A 29 -20.78 -9.11 10.46
CA SER A 29 -20.60 -9.78 11.76
C SER A 29 -19.10 -9.86 12.09
N PRO A 30 -18.62 -9.20 13.16
CA PRO A 30 -17.22 -9.29 13.56
C PRO A 30 -16.75 -10.73 13.83
N ALA A 31 -17.62 -11.58 14.34
CA ALA A 31 -17.29 -13.00 14.58
C ALA A 31 -17.10 -13.77 13.27
N ALA A 32 -17.97 -13.54 12.25
CA ALA A 32 -17.84 -14.19 10.96
C ALA A 32 -16.61 -13.71 10.19
N THR A 33 -16.32 -12.40 10.22
CA THR A 33 -15.11 -11.84 9.59
C THR A 33 -13.83 -12.34 10.28
N ALA A 34 -13.82 -12.44 11.62
CA ALA A 34 -12.68 -13.02 12.33
C ALA A 34 -12.46 -14.48 11.94
N THR A 35 -13.54 -15.29 11.84
CA THR A 35 -13.43 -16.69 11.40
C THR A 35 -12.85 -16.78 9.99
N ALA A 36 -13.30 -15.93 9.07
CA ALA A 36 -12.77 -15.87 7.70
C ALA A 36 -11.30 -15.47 7.66
N LEU A 37 -10.85 -14.57 8.55
CA LEU A 37 -9.44 -14.20 8.68
C LEU A 37 -8.58 -15.36 9.21
N TYR A 38 -9.07 -16.09 10.23
CA TYR A 38 -8.36 -17.23 10.81
C TYR A 38 -8.31 -18.45 9.88
N SER A 39 -9.24 -18.58 8.94
CA SER A 39 -9.25 -19.69 7.96
C SER A 39 -8.34 -19.49 6.76
N ARG A 40 -7.73 -18.31 6.59
CA ARG A 40 -6.80 -18.04 5.50
C ARG A 40 -5.60 -18.97 5.54
N SER A 41 -5.22 -19.53 4.38
CA SER A 41 -4.09 -20.44 4.25
C SER A 41 -3.31 -20.12 2.97
N LEU A 42 -2.00 -20.36 3.01
CA LEU A 42 -1.16 -20.32 1.80
C LEU A 42 -1.43 -21.52 0.85
N ASP A 43 -2.13 -22.55 1.32
CA ASP A 43 -2.51 -23.71 0.51
C ASP A 43 -3.90 -23.56 -0.14
N ASP A 44 -4.51 -22.37 -0.04
CA ASP A 44 -5.83 -22.10 -0.60
C ASP A 44 -5.83 -22.30 -2.14
N PRO A 45 -6.71 -23.15 -2.70
CA PRO A 45 -6.81 -23.37 -4.14
C PRO A 45 -7.22 -22.10 -4.91
N ASP A 46 -8.00 -21.22 -4.30
CA ASP A 46 -8.41 -19.96 -4.92
C ASP A 46 -7.21 -18.99 -5.05
N LEU A 47 -6.27 -19.03 -4.10
CA LEU A 47 -5.00 -18.33 -4.20
C LEU A 47 -4.18 -18.84 -5.39
N ASP A 48 -4.06 -20.15 -5.59
CA ASP A 48 -3.36 -20.75 -6.75
C ASP A 48 -3.94 -20.26 -8.08
N GLN A 49 -5.27 -20.36 -8.23
CA GLN A 49 -5.95 -19.90 -9.43
C GLN A 49 -5.72 -18.40 -9.68
N TRP A 50 -5.79 -17.59 -8.62
CA TRP A 50 -5.57 -16.16 -8.72
C TRP A 50 -4.11 -15.83 -9.09
N MET A 51 -3.11 -16.49 -8.47
CA MET A 51 -1.68 -16.29 -8.76
C MET A 51 -1.35 -16.63 -10.21
N LYS A 52 -1.85 -17.74 -10.75
CA LYS A 52 -1.69 -18.14 -12.16
C LYS A 52 -2.28 -17.10 -13.13
N GLY A 53 -3.34 -16.41 -12.71
CA GLY A 53 -3.96 -15.33 -13.50
C GLY A 53 -3.13 -14.04 -13.57
N GLN A 54 -2.11 -13.83 -12.72
CA GLN A 54 -1.35 -12.59 -12.67
C GLN A 54 -0.27 -12.45 -13.77
N GLY A 55 0.00 -13.51 -14.52
CA GLY A 55 1.03 -13.51 -15.59
C GLY A 55 2.46 -13.49 -15.04
N GLY A 56 3.27 -14.44 -15.48
CA GLY A 56 4.66 -14.58 -15.03
C GLY A 56 4.86 -15.41 -13.74
N PHE A 57 3.78 -15.92 -13.15
CA PHE A 57 3.85 -16.93 -12.10
C PHE A 57 3.47 -18.29 -12.68
N ASP A 58 4.44 -19.19 -12.74
CA ASP A 58 4.25 -20.58 -13.18
C ASP A 58 4.75 -21.51 -12.06
N ALA A 59 3.82 -22.10 -11.34
CA ALA A 59 4.13 -23.03 -10.26
C ALA A 59 3.99 -24.46 -10.78
N PRO A 60 5.06 -25.29 -10.71
CA PRO A 60 5.03 -26.68 -11.20
C PRO A 60 4.12 -27.56 -10.35
N SER A 61 3.84 -27.19 -9.11
CA SER A 61 2.97 -27.94 -8.18
C SER A 61 2.29 -27.01 -7.17
N TRP A 62 1.11 -27.42 -6.71
CA TRP A 62 0.40 -26.79 -5.59
C TRP A 62 0.02 -27.86 -4.56
N PRO A 63 0.18 -27.63 -3.24
CA PRO A 63 0.81 -26.46 -2.60
C PRO A 63 2.29 -26.27 -2.97
N LEU A 64 2.77 -25.00 -2.90
CA LEU A 64 4.15 -24.67 -3.22
C LEU A 64 5.09 -25.37 -2.22
N PRO A 65 6.15 -26.03 -2.67
CA PRO A 65 7.15 -26.65 -1.78
C PRO A 65 7.99 -25.60 -1.04
N THR A 66 8.21 -24.46 -1.69
CA THR A 66 8.97 -23.32 -1.15
C THR A 66 8.27 -22.00 -1.48
N TRP A 67 8.37 -21.07 -0.57
CA TRP A 67 7.81 -19.70 -0.73
C TRP A 67 8.95 -18.69 -0.77
N ASP A 68 9.10 -18.04 -1.89
CA ASP A 68 10.06 -16.97 -2.11
C ASP A 68 9.40 -15.58 -1.98
N LEU A 69 10.18 -14.51 -2.13
CA LEU A 69 9.67 -13.16 -2.04
C LEU A 69 8.53 -12.90 -3.05
N GLN A 70 8.65 -13.40 -4.29
CA GLN A 70 7.65 -13.17 -5.33
C GLN A 70 6.31 -13.84 -4.96
N SER A 71 6.34 -15.10 -4.58
CA SER A 71 5.15 -15.86 -4.19
C SER A 71 4.48 -15.27 -2.94
N LEU A 72 5.26 -14.85 -1.93
CA LEU A 72 4.73 -14.21 -0.72
C LEU A 72 4.13 -12.83 -1.01
N VAL A 73 4.71 -12.04 -1.90
CA VAL A 73 4.14 -10.76 -2.34
C VAL A 73 2.82 -10.97 -3.09
N LEU A 74 2.74 -11.98 -3.96
CA LEU A 74 1.47 -12.32 -4.63
C LEU A 74 0.42 -12.77 -3.61
N ALA A 75 0.78 -13.61 -2.64
CA ALA A 75 -0.13 -13.99 -1.56
C ALA A 75 -0.60 -12.76 -0.75
N ALA A 76 0.30 -11.81 -0.47
CA ALA A 76 -0.06 -10.56 0.18
C ALA A 76 -0.99 -9.70 -0.68
N TYR A 77 -0.80 -9.65 -1.98
CA TYR A 77 -1.73 -8.95 -2.88
C TYR A 77 -3.14 -9.58 -2.89
N TYR A 78 -3.23 -10.86 -2.59
CA TYR A 78 -4.50 -11.55 -2.47
C TYR A 78 -5.15 -11.36 -1.09
N PHE A 79 -4.40 -11.44 0.00
CA PHE A 79 -4.93 -11.49 1.37
C PHE A 79 -4.90 -10.17 2.13
N ASN A 80 -4.04 -9.19 1.75
CA ASN A 80 -3.81 -8.03 2.58
C ASN A 80 -5.00 -7.06 2.59
N PRO A 81 -5.57 -6.74 3.77
CA PRO A 81 -6.77 -5.90 3.90
C PRO A 81 -6.57 -4.46 3.42
N ASP A 82 -5.34 -3.91 3.50
CA ASP A 82 -5.07 -2.54 3.03
C ASP A 82 -5.36 -2.40 1.53
N LEU A 83 -5.12 -3.48 0.77
CA LEU A 83 -5.44 -3.52 -0.66
C LEU A 83 -6.93 -3.62 -0.93
N ASP A 84 -7.70 -4.33 -0.09
CA ASP A 84 -9.15 -4.39 -0.22
C ASP A 84 -9.76 -3.00 0.00
N VAL A 85 -9.26 -2.25 1.00
CA VAL A 85 -9.66 -0.85 1.24
C VAL A 85 -9.28 0.03 0.04
N ALA A 86 -8.07 -0.11 -0.49
CA ALA A 86 -7.62 0.70 -1.63
C ALA A 86 -8.42 0.39 -2.91
N ARG A 87 -8.77 -0.87 -3.16
CA ARG A 87 -9.64 -1.29 -4.28
C ARG A 87 -11.06 -0.71 -4.14
N ALA A 88 -11.63 -0.78 -2.93
CA ALA A 88 -12.94 -0.22 -2.66
C ALA A 88 -12.97 1.31 -2.88
N ASN A 89 -11.92 2.02 -2.45
CA ASN A 89 -11.78 3.46 -2.68
C ASN A 89 -11.66 3.79 -4.19
N ALA A 90 -10.91 3.01 -4.95
CA ALA A 90 -10.80 3.18 -6.39
C ALA A 90 -12.16 2.96 -7.06
N THR A 91 -12.88 1.91 -6.69
CA THR A 91 -14.24 1.62 -7.20
C THR A 91 -15.23 2.73 -6.85
N ALA A 92 -15.19 3.27 -5.63
CA ALA A 92 -16.03 4.38 -5.21
C ALA A 92 -15.72 5.65 -6.02
N SER A 93 -14.45 5.93 -6.29
CA SER A 93 -14.02 7.06 -7.12
C SER A 93 -14.43 6.90 -8.59
N ASP A 94 -14.41 5.67 -9.13
CA ASP A 94 -14.91 5.37 -10.47
C ASP A 94 -16.43 5.60 -10.55
N ALA A 95 -17.19 5.18 -9.54
CA ALA A 95 -18.63 5.43 -9.48
C ALA A 95 -18.96 6.93 -9.39
N ALA A 96 -18.09 7.74 -8.76
CA ALA A 96 -18.25 9.19 -8.70
C ALA A 96 -18.23 9.86 -10.08
N ILE A 97 -17.55 9.29 -11.08
CA ILE A 97 -17.60 9.76 -12.48
C ILE A 97 -19.02 9.67 -13.03
N THR A 98 -19.71 8.55 -12.76
CA THR A 98 -21.12 8.37 -13.18
C THR A 98 -22.01 9.42 -12.53
N THR A 99 -21.82 9.70 -11.23
CA THR A 99 -22.55 10.76 -10.52
C THR A 99 -22.29 12.14 -11.12
N ALA A 100 -21.01 12.47 -11.39
CA ALA A 100 -20.62 13.73 -12.03
C ALA A 100 -21.22 13.90 -13.43
N ALA A 101 -21.45 12.79 -14.15
CA ALA A 101 -22.04 12.79 -15.48
C ALA A 101 -23.57 12.90 -15.48
N MET A 102 -24.24 12.81 -14.33
CA MET A 102 -25.69 12.92 -14.28
C MET A 102 -26.15 14.31 -14.74
N LYS A 103 -27.22 14.31 -15.53
CA LYS A 103 -27.96 15.52 -15.89
C LYS A 103 -29.00 15.80 -14.81
N PRO A 104 -29.31 17.07 -14.54
CA PRO A 104 -30.39 17.41 -13.61
C PRO A 104 -31.74 16.89 -14.16
N ASN A 105 -32.59 16.42 -13.26
CA ASN A 105 -33.92 15.92 -13.64
C ASN A 105 -34.85 17.07 -14.00
N PRO A 106 -35.80 16.87 -14.92
CA PRO A 106 -36.88 17.79 -15.15
C PRO A 106 -37.78 17.85 -13.91
N SER A 107 -38.42 19.00 -13.72
CA SER A 107 -39.41 19.20 -12.68
C SER A 107 -40.76 19.49 -13.26
N VAL A 108 -41.83 19.14 -12.52
CA VAL A 108 -43.21 19.43 -12.81
C VAL A 108 -43.80 20.18 -11.64
N SER A 109 -44.43 21.31 -11.89
CA SER A 109 -45.23 22.03 -10.90
C SER A 109 -46.70 22.02 -11.28
N VAL A 110 -47.54 21.85 -10.26
CA VAL A 110 -49.01 21.87 -10.42
C VAL A 110 -49.55 22.86 -9.38
N GLY A 111 -50.24 23.88 -9.87
CA GLY A 111 -50.80 24.95 -9.03
C GLY A 111 -52.33 25.00 -9.17
N PRO A 112 -53.09 24.29 -8.33
CA PRO A 112 -54.54 24.51 -8.24
C PRO A 112 -54.83 25.80 -7.46
N GLY A 113 -55.80 26.57 -7.91
CA GLY A 113 -56.21 27.83 -7.27
C GLY A 113 -57.66 28.21 -7.54
N TYR A 114 -58.14 29.25 -6.91
CA TYR A 114 -59.45 29.88 -7.14
C TYR A 114 -59.27 31.40 -7.22
N GLN A 115 -60.02 32.01 -8.14
CA GLN A 115 -59.97 33.43 -8.38
C GLN A 115 -61.25 34.11 -7.85
N GLY A 116 -61.11 35.14 -7.05
CA GLY A 116 -62.10 36.14 -6.68
C GLY A 116 -63.12 35.79 -5.60
N PRO A 117 -63.75 36.78 -4.99
CA PRO A 117 -64.71 36.64 -3.87
C PRO A 117 -66.16 36.34 -4.32
N SER A 118 -66.52 36.49 -5.58
CA SER A 118 -67.89 36.26 -6.06
C SER A 118 -67.88 35.43 -7.33
N GLY A 119 -68.16 34.11 -7.19
CA GLY A 119 -68.16 33.16 -8.27
C GLY A 119 -66.74 32.59 -8.50
N ALA A 120 -66.12 32.07 -7.45
CA ALA A 120 -64.78 31.48 -7.51
C ALA A 120 -64.64 30.51 -8.69
N GLN A 121 -63.87 30.89 -9.70
CA GLN A 121 -63.56 30.00 -10.81
C GLN A 121 -62.29 29.22 -10.53
N PRO A 122 -62.25 27.94 -10.87
CA PRO A 122 -61.05 27.15 -10.69
C PRO A 122 -59.95 27.63 -11.63
N ILE A 123 -58.75 27.80 -11.06
CA ILE A 123 -57.51 27.99 -11.81
C ILE A 123 -56.70 26.70 -11.69
N ALA A 124 -56.14 26.22 -12.78
CA ALA A 124 -55.21 25.13 -12.78
C ALA A 124 -53.99 25.53 -13.62
N ALA A 125 -52.79 25.46 -13.02
CA ALA A 125 -51.53 25.65 -13.74
C ALA A 125 -50.74 24.36 -13.73
N PHE A 126 -50.10 24.08 -14.82
CA PHE A 126 -49.15 22.95 -15.00
C PHE A 126 -47.95 23.51 -15.73
N ASP A 127 -46.78 23.36 -15.12
CA ASP A 127 -45.52 23.77 -15.73
C ASP A 127 -44.54 22.58 -15.72
N PHE A 128 -43.95 22.34 -16.87
CA PHE A 128 -42.81 21.44 -17.01
C PHE A 128 -41.52 22.27 -17.15
N SER A 129 -40.48 21.92 -16.47
CA SER A 129 -39.21 22.65 -16.49
C SER A 129 -38.07 21.66 -16.70
N LEU A 130 -37.31 21.81 -17.80
CA LEU A 130 -36.12 21.07 -18.12
C LEU A 130 -34.91 21.98 -17.92
N PRO A 131 -34.06 21.70 -16.91
CA PRO A 131 -32.83 22.47 -16.70
C PRO A 131 -31.77 22.09 -17.73
N ILE A 132 -31.18 23.08 -18.38
CA ILE A 132 -30.09 22.98 -19.34
C ILE A 132 -28.86 23.59 -18.72
N GLU A 133 -27.88 22.77 -18.39
CA GLU A 133 -26.59 23.24 -17.86
C GLU A 133 -25.82 23.97 -18.95
N THR A 134 -25.37 25.18 -18.64
CA THR A 134 -24.61 26.03 -19.54
C THR A 134 -23.11 26.00 -19.25
N ALA A 135 -22.31 26.69 -20.09
CA ALA A 135 -20.89 26.95 -19.91
C ALA A 135 -20.01 25.68 -19.68
N GLY A 136 -20.47 24.51 -20.07
CA GLY A 136 -19.69 23.28 -19.97
C GLY A 136 -19.54 22.71 -18.56
N LYS A 137 -20.32 23.15 -17.57
CA LYS A 137 -20.26 22.75 -16.15
C LYS A 137 -20.20 21.23 -15.94
N ARG A 138 -21.04 20.49 -16.68
CA ARG A 138 -21.03 19.03 -16.64
C ARG A 138 -19.68 18.45 -17.09
N GLY A 139 -19.06 19.02 -18.13
CA GLY A 139 -17.74 18.59 -18.60
C GLY A 139 -16.67 18.77 -17.53
N TYR A 140 -16.65 19.89 -16.84
CA TYR A 140 -15.69 20.15 -15.77
C TYR A 140 -15.93 19.26 -14.54
N ARG A 141 -17.19 18.94 -14.19
CA ARG A 141 -17.48 17.95 -13.13
C ARG A 141 -16.97 16.57 -13.49
N ILE A 142 -17.17 16.12 -14.73
CA ILE A 142 -16.67 14.83 -15.21
C ILE A 142 -15.15 14.81 -15.19
N ALA A 143 -14.48 15.87 -15.69
CA ALA A 143 -13.03 15.96 -15.69
C ALA A 143 -12.45 15.91 -14.28
N ASN A 144 -13.01 16.68 -13.33
CA ASN A 144 -12.60 16.63 -11.93
C ASN A 144 -12.71 15.22 -11.35
N ALA A 145 -13.88 14.56 -11.51
CA ALA A 145 -14.10 13.21 -11.01
C ALA A 145 -13.17 12.18 -11.69
N THR A 146 -12.85 12.36 -12.98
CA THR A 146 -11.94 11.49 -13.73
C THR A 146 -10.52 11.58 -13.17
N HIS A 147 -10.02 12.79 -12.91
CA HIS A 147 -8.70 12.98 -12.30
C HIS A 147 -8.64 12.44 -10.88
N LEU A 148 -9.72 12.62 -10.08
CA LEU A 148 -9.79 12.02 -8.74
C LEU A 148 -9.80 10.49 -8.78
N SER A 149 -10.50 9.88 -9.75
CA SER A 149 -10.46 8.44 -9.99
C SER A 149 -9.06 7.96 -10.39
N ALA A 150 -8.39 8.68 -11.29
CA ALA A 150 -7.00 8.39 -11.67
C ALA A 150 -6.06 8.47 -10.46
N ALA A 151 -6.18 9.51 -9.62
CA ALA A 151 -5.42 9.63 -8.38
C ALA A 151 -5.67 8.46 -7.42
N SER A 152 -6.93 8.00 -7.30
CA SER A 152 -7.30 6.87 -6.45
C SER A 152 -6.72 5.54 -6.95
N ARG A 153 -6.65 5.32 -8.26
CA ARG A 153 -5.99 4.15 -8.86
C ARG A 153 -4.48 4.18 -8.65
N LEU A 154 -3.84 5.34 -8.76
CA LEU A 154 -2.43 5.51 -8.42
C LEU A 154 -2.17 5.25 -6.93
N GLN A 155 -3.09 5.65 -6.05
CA GLN A 155 -3.03 5.33 -4.63
C GLN A 155 -3.17 3.83 -4.36
N LEU A 156 -3.98 3.09 -5.12
CA LEU A 156 -4.03 1.63 -5.05
C LEU A 156 -2.66 1.02 -5.41
N GLY A 157 -2.02 1.50 -6.47
CA GLY A 157 -0.67 1.09 -6.84
C GLY A 157 0.35 1.39 -5.75
N GLN A 158 0.26 2.58 -5.11
CA GLN A 158 1.10 2.96 -3.98
C GLN A 158 0.91 2.02 -2.78
N THR A 159 -0.32 1.63 -2.48
CA THR A 159 -0.62 0.66 -1.42
C THR A 159 -0.03 -0.71 -1.74
N ALA A 160 -0.13 -1.16 -3.00
CA ALA A 160 0.47 -2.43 -3.43
C ALA A 160 2.00 -2.39 -3.28
N TRP A 161 2.65 -1.29 -3.64
CA TRP A 161 4.08 -1.11 -3.40
C TRP A 161 4.42 -1.19 -1.91
N THR A 162 3.69 -0.47 -1.05
CA THR A 162 3.89 -0.49 0.40
C THR A 162 3.74 -1.90 1.00
N VAL A 163 2.75 -2.66 0.52
CA VAL A 163 2.56 -4.07 0.94
C VAL A 163 3.76 -4.92 0.53
N ARG A 164 4.26 -4.79 -0.73
CA ARG A 164 5.48 -5.46 -1.18
C ARG A 164 6.68 -5.15 -0.29
N SER A 165 6.90 -3.87 0.00
CA SER A 165 8.02 -3.42 0.84
C SER A 165 7.95 -3.99 2.25
N ARG A 166 6.75 -4.04 2.85
CA ARG A 166 6.54 -4.66 4.18
C ARG A 166 6.83 -6.15 4.17
N VAL A 167 6.35 -6.88 3.15
CA VAL A 167 6.62 -8.32 3.01
C VAL A 167 8.11 -8.57 2.81
N ARG A 168 8.78 -7.77 1.97
CA ARG A 168 10.23 -7.86 1.75
C ARG A 168 11.00 -7.67 3.06
N ALA A 169 10.73 -6.60 3.79
CA ALA A 169 11.39 -6.32 5.06
C ALA A 169 11.12 -7.42 6.10
N ALA A 170 9.86 -7.85 6.24
CA ALA A 170 9.51 -8.89 7.20
C ALA A 170 10.12 -10.26 6.86
N LEU A 171 10.22 -10.61 5.56
CA LEU A 171 10.86 -11.84 5.13
C LEU A 171 12.36 -11.84 5.45
N ILE A 172 13.05 -10.75 5.16
CA ILE A 172 14.49 -10.66 5.44
C ILE A 172 14.74 -10.71 6.95
N ASP A 173 13.97 -9.98 7.75
CA ASP A 173 14.06 -10.00 9.21
C ASP A 173 13.87 -11.42 9.78
N TYR A 174 12.86 -12.13 9.28
CA TYR A 174 12.61 -13.51 9.70
C TYR A 174 13.78 -14.44 9.34
N LEU A 175 14.22 -14.45 8.08
CA LEU A 175 15.30 -15.33 7.60
C LEU A 175 16.61 -15.07 8.37
N PHE A 176 16.92 -13.80 8.63
CA PHE A 176 18.12 -13.44 9.39
C PHE A 176 17.96 -13.73 10.89
N SER A 177 16.78 -13.62 11.46
CA SER A 177 16.55 -14.03 12.86
C SER A 177 16.80 -15.52 13.06
N VAL A 178 16.39 -16.37 12.10
CA VAL A 178 16.68 -17.81 12.12
C VAL A 178 18.18 -18.08 12.02
N LYS A 179 18.89 -17.43 11.07
CA LYS A 179 20.34 -17.53 10.93
C LYS A 179 21.08 -17.08 12.21
N ALA A 180 20.59 -16.02 12.89
CA ALA A 180 21.16 -15.53 14.14
C ALA A 180 21.10 -16.58 15.25
N VAL A 181 19.96 -17.31 15.37
CA VAL A 181 19.82 -18.38 16.36
C VAL A 181 20.80 -19.50 16.06
N GLU A 182 20.99 -19.90 14.81
CA GLU A 182 21.99 -20.93 14.43
C GLU A 182 23.42 -20.53 14.78
N LEU A 183 23.80 -19.27 14.55
CA LEU A 183 25.12 -18.74 14.94
C LEU A 183 25.29 -18.73 16.45
N LEU A 184 24.27 -18.27 17.18
CA LEU A 184 24.30 -18.23 18.64
C LEU A 184 24.38 -19.62 19.27
N HIS A 185 23.75 -20.64 18.71
CA HIS A 185 23.90 -22.03 19.15
C HIS A 185 25.35 -22.47 19.04
N ARG A 186 26.00 -22.25 17.90
CA ARG A 186 27.42 -22.57 17.69
C ARG A 186 28.32 -21.82 18.69
N GLU A 187 28.07 -20.53 18.92
CA GLU A 187 28.82 -19.72 19.88
C GLU A 187 28.64 -20.24 21.31
N VAL A 188 27.41 -20.62 21.70
CA VAL A 188 27.14 -21.24 23.03
C VAL A 188 27.93 -22.52 23.21
N ASP A 189 28.02 -23.38 22.19
CA ASP A 189 28.77 -24.64 22.31
C ASP A 189 30.28 -24.39 22.42
N LEU A 190 30.82 -23.44 21.66
CA LEU A 190 32.22 -23.00 21.82
C LEU A 190 32.47 -22.39 23.20
N ARG A 191 31.54 -21.61 23.73
CA ARG A 191 31.68 -20.99 25.04
C ARG A 191 31.61 -22.02 26.19
N LYS A 192 30.79 -23.08 26.06
CA LYS A 192 30.75 -24.22 26.97
C LYS A 192 32.12 -24.92 27.03
N GLU A 193 32.73 -25.16 25.87
CA GLU A 193 34.01 -25.81 25.75
C GLU A 193 35.14 -24.91 26.37
N TYR A 194 35.09 -23.59 26.14
CA TYR A 194 35.99 -22.63 26.74
C TYR A 194 35.88 -22.67 28.28
N VAL A 195 34.69 -22.69 28.85
CA VAL A 195 34.47 -22.83 30.31
C VAL A 195 35.03 -24.14 30.81
N ARG A 196 34.79 -25.25 30.14
CA ARG A 196 35.28 -26.58 30.52
C ARG A 196 36.84 -26.62 30.58
N LEU A 197 37.49 -26.06 29.57
CA LEU A 197 38.96 -25.99 29.50
C LEU A 197 39.52 -25.07 30.57
N THR A 198 38.92 -23.91 30.83
CA THR A 198 39.27 -22.99 31.89
C THR A 198 39.11 -23.63 33.28
N GLU A 199 38.03 -24.41 33.49
CA GLU A 199 37.80 -25.15 34.73
C GLU A 199 38.89 -26.20 35.00
N THR A 200 39.31 -26.94 33.95
CA THR A 200 40.40 -27.89 34.01
C THR A 200 41.69 -27.22 34.45
N ARG A 201 42.04 -26.05 33.90
CA ARG A 201 43.21 -25.25 34.28
C ARG A 201 43.10 -24.68 35.67
N TYR A 202 41.92 -24.27 36.11
CA TYR A 202 41.71 -23.82 37.48
C TYR A 202 41.99 -24.94 38.47
N HIS A 203 41.53 -26.16 38.22
CA HIS A 203 41.83 -27.32 39.07
C HIS A 203 43.29 -27.73 39.04
N ALA A 204 44.03 -27.44 37.97
CA ALA A 204 45.47 -27.61 37.88
C ALA A 204 46.25 -26.47 38.57
N GLY A 205 45.57 -25.41 39.02
CA GLY A 205 46.23 -24.25 39.65
C GLY A 205 46.88 -23.27 38.67
N GLU A 206 46.56 -23.39 37.36
CA GLU A 206 47.13 -22.59 36.28
C GLU A 206 46.43 -21.24 36.07
N VAL A 207 45.15 -21.14 36.45
CA VAL A 207 44.37 -19.89 36.36
C VAL A 207 43.65 -19.60 37.66
N PRO A 208 43.45 -18.32 38.03
CA PRO A 208 42.77 -17.92 39.25
C PRO A 208 41.24 -18.07 39.10
N LEU A 209 40.51 -18.18 40.24
CA LEU A 209 39.07 -18.29 40.30
C LEU A 209 38.30 -17.17 39.54
N PRO A 210 38.74 -15.90 39.57
CA PRO A 210 38.09 -14.83 38.79
C PRO A 210 37.96 -15.13 37.30
N ASP A 211 38.96 -15.75 36.68
CA ASP A 211 38.96 -16.07 35.23
C ASP A 211 37.88 -17.12 34.92
N LEU A 212 37.78 -18.18 35.72
CA LEU A 212 36.71 -19.19 35.61
C LEU A 212 35.33 -18.54 35.86
N THR A 213 35.24 -17.65 36.84
CA THR A 213 33.98 -16.96 37.15
C THR A 213 33.52 -16.10 35.97
N THR A 214 34.44 -15.33 35.35
CA THR A 214 34.20 -14.53 34.16
C THR A 214 33.71 -15.41 32.99
N ALA A 215 34.41 -16.50 32.74
CA ALA A 215 34.01 -17.44 31.64
C ALA A 215 32.59 -17.99 31.86
N ARG A 216 32.20 -18.31 33.10
CA ARG A 216 30.83 -18.78 33.43
C ARG A 216 29.77 -17.67 33.31
N ILE A 217 30.10 -16.42 33.68
CA ILE A 217 29.25 -15.25 33.52
C ILE A 217 28.97 -15.03 32.02
N ASP A 218 30.02 -15.03 31.19
CA ASP A 218 29.91 -14.86 29.73
C ASP A 218 29.00 -15.95 29.09
N LEU A 219 29.15 -17.22 29.48
CA LEU A 219 28.30 -18.29 29.03
C LEU A 219 26.84 -18.06 29.44
N THR A 220 26.62 -17.57 30.65
CA THR A 220 25.26 -17.30 31.14
C THR A 220 24.62 -16.14 30.36
N SER A 221 25.36 -15.06 30.11
CA SER A 221 24.93 -13.93 29.31
C SER A 221 24.61 -14.33 27.87
N LEU A 222 25.46 -15.16 27.27
CA LEU A 222 25.23 -15.65 25.89
C LEU A 222 23.98 -16.52 25.78
N ARG A 223 23.69 -17.37 26.80
CA ARG A 223 22.43 -18.13 26.87
C ARG A 223 21.20 -17.25 26.98
N GLN A 224 21.29 -16.12 27.71
CA GLN A 224 20.20 -15.14 27.74
C GLN A 224 20.01 -14.48 26.37
N THR A 225 21.10 -14.15 25.66
CA THR A 225 21.04 -13.62 24.30
C THR A 225 20.40 -14.62 23.33
N LEU A 226 20.76 -15.92 23.42
CA LEU A 226 20.12 -16.97 22.63
C LEU A 226 18.61 -17.07 22.91
N SER A 227 18.23 -17.09 24.19
CA SER A 227 16.79 -17.14 24.55
C SER A 227 16.01 -15.93 24.02
N ALA A 228 16.62 -14.73 24.01
CA ALA A 228 16.02 -13.53 23.42
C ALA A 228 15.91 -13.66 21.88
N ALA A 229 16.93 -14.23 21.23
CA ALA A 229 16.91 -14.48 19.79
C ALA A 229 15.82 -15.51 19.39
N ASP A 230 15.63 -16.57 20.18
CA ASP A 230 14.53 -17.54 19.96
C ASP A 230 13.15 -16.86 20.04
N GLY A 231 12.96 -15.96 21.00
CA GLY A 231 11.75 -15.14 21.11
C GLY A 231 11.60 -14.17 19.91
N HIS A 232 12.71 -13.64 19.39
CA HIS A 232 12.71 -12.76 18.23
C HIS A 232 12.27 -13.49 16.96
N VAL A 233 12.68 -14.73 16.74
CA VAL A 233 12.21 -15.57 15.61
C VAL A 233 10.68 -15.66 15.63
N GLN A 234 10.06 -15.88 16.79
CA GLN A 234 8.59 -15.95 16.88
C GLN A 234 7.92 -14.61 16.53
N THR A 235 8.50 -13.49 16.96
CA THR A 235 7.95 -12.15 16.64
C THR A 235 8.10 -11.80 15.18
N THR A 236 9.24 -12.11 14.54
CA THR A 236 9.45 -11.85 13.10
C THR A 236 8.60 -12.77 12.23
N HIS A 237 8.38 -14.03 12.64
CA HIS A 237 7.45 -14.95 11.98
C HIS A 237 6.01 -14.39 11.99
N ALA A 238 5.52 -13.96 13.14
CA ALA A 238 4.21 -13.34 13.26
C ALA A 238 4.10 -12.01 12.48
N ALA A 239 5.18 -11.21 12.44
CA ALA A 239 5.23 -9.97 11.67
C ALA A 239 5.14 -10.24 10.15
N LEU A 240 5.79 -11.30 9.66
CA LEU A 240 5.69 -11.72 8.26
C LEU A 240 4.26 -12.17 7.92
N ALA A 241 3.63 -12.99 8.77
CA ALA A 241 2.24 -13.38 8.60
C ALA A 241 1.30 -12.17 8.52
N ALA A 242 1.49 -11.20 9.42
CA ALA A 242 0.73 -9.95 9.43
C ALA A 242 0.97 -9.10 8.16
N ALA A 243 2.20 -9.02 7.65
CA ALA A 243 2.52 -8.31 6.42
C ALA A 243 1.82 -8.90 5.20
N ILE A 244 1.66 -10.23 5.16
CA ILE A 244 0.91 -10.94 4.11
C ILE A 244 -0.61 -10.77 4.31
N GLY A 245 -1.08 -10.66 5.55
CA GLY A 245 -2.50 -10.58 5.90
C GLY A 245 -3.13 -11.95 6.19
N ILE A 246 -2.35 -12.89 6.72
CA ILE A 246 -2.77 -14.24 7.12
C ILE A 246 -2.49 -14.48 8.61
N PRO A 247 -3.13 -15.45 9.25
CA PRO A 247 -2.78 -15.84 10.61
C PRO A 247 -1.40 -16.50 10.67
N ASP A 248 -0.71 -16.35 11.80
CA ASP A 248 0.63 -16.91 12.02
C ASP A 248 0.68 -18.42 11.77
N SER A 249 -0.37 -19.15 12.15
CA SER A 249 -0.51 -20.59 11.91
C SER A 249 -0.45 -20.99 10.41
N ALA A 250 -0.80 -20.11 9.50
CA ALA A 250 -0.78 -20.37 8.05
C ALA A 250 0.66 -20.41 7.47
N LEU A 251 1.64 -19.82 8.16
CA LEU A 251 3.07 -19.90 7.81
C LEU A 251 3.79 -21.09 8.44
N MET A 252 3.20 -21.70 9.47
CA MET A 252 3.84 -22.83 10.17
C MET A 252 4.13 -23.99 9.22
N GLY A 253 5.35 -24.49 9.26
CA GLY A 253 5.79 -25.62 8.42
C GLY A 253 6.05 -25.26 6.95
N LYS A 254 5.98 -23.97 6.57
CA LYS A 254 6.35 -23.52 5.22
C LYS A 254 7.85 -23.28 5.13
N THR A 255 8.45 -23.72 4.02
CA THR A 255 9.85 -23.43 3.72
C THR A 255 9.94 -22.07 3.03
N LEU A 256 10.53 -21.10 3.71
CA LEU A 256 10.72 -19.74 3.22
C LEU A 256 12.16 -19.58 2.69
N VAL A 257 12.31 -19.02 1.50
CA VAL A 257 13.61 -18.89 0.83
C VAL A 257 13.76 -17.52 0.17
N TRP A 258 15.01 -17.05 0.11
CA TRP A 258 15.39 -15.89 -0.69
C TRP A 258 16.81 -16.07 -1.20
N SER A 259 16.96 -16.37 -2.49
CA SER A 259 18.25 -16.67 -3.13
C SER A 259 19.26 -15.52 -3.05
N ASP A 260 18.79 -14.28 -3.17
CA ASP A 260 19.65 -13.10 -3.28
C ASP A 260 19.93 -12.43 -1.92
N ALA A 261 19.44 -13.05 -0.81
CA ALA A 261 19.61 -12.49 0.53
C ALA A 261 21.07 -12.32 0.95
N ASP A 262 21.96 -13.21 0.51
CA ASP A 262 23.36 -13.22 0.92
C ASP A 262 24.29 -12.44 -0.04
N SER A 263 23.77 -11.90 -1.16
CA SER A 263 24.56 -11.27 -2.22
C SER A 263 23.96 -9.92 -2.66
N PRO A 264 24.03 -8.88 -1.82
CA PRO A 264 23.55 -7.55 -2.19
C PRO A 264 24.41 -6.99 -3.33
N PRO A 265 23.80 -6.27 -4.31
CA PRO A 265 24.52 -5.72 -5.45
C PRO A 265 25.52 -4.63 -5.04
N ASP A 266 26.63 -4.50 -5.77
CA ASP A 266 27.57 -3.38 -5.57
C ASP A 266 26.84 -2.02 -5.71
N PRO A 267 27.05 -1.06 -4.79
CA PRO A 267 26.46 0.28 -4.87
C PRO A 267 26.73 0.99 -6.19
N ASN A 268 27.86 0.73 -6.85
CA ASN A 268 28.20 1.30 -8.15
C ASN A 268 27.41 0.68 -9.32
N SER A 269 26.83 -0.50 -9.14
CA SER A 269 25.96 -1.15 -10.12
C SER A 269 24.52 -0.62 -10.10
N LEU A 270 24.14 0.11 -9.04
CA LEU A 270 22.81 0.70 -8.94
C LEU A 270 22.60 1.78 -10.01
N PRO A 271 21.32 1.97 -10.45
CA PRO A 271 21.01 2.95 -11.50
C PRO A 271 21.62 4.32 -11.20
N PRO A 272 22.29 4.97 -12.19
CA PRO A 272 23.02 6.23 -11.99
C PRO A 272 22.07 7.41 -11.72
N GLN A 273 22.58 8.65 -11.76
CA GLN A 273 21.78 9.88 -11.50
C GLN A 273 20.51 10.01 -12.36
N SER A 274 20.43 9.32 -13.51
CA SER A 274 19.18 9.18 -14.28
C SER A 274 18.04 8.55 -13.46
N ALA A 275 18.34 7.81 -12.39
CA ALA A 275 17.34 7.28 -11.47
C ALA A 275 16.49 8.37 -10.80
N ARG A 276 17.06 9.56 -10.52
CA ARG A 276 16.29 10.69 -9.98
C ARG A 276 15.19 11.14 -10.96
N LYS A 277 15.55 11.26 -12.24
CA LYS A 277 14.60 11.64 -13.29
C LYS A 277 13.50 10.57 -13.43
N LEU A 278 13.91 9.29 -13.49
CA LEU A 278 12.96 8.18 -13.59
C LEU A 278 12.03 8.11 -12.36
N ALA A 279 12.55 8.35 -11.16
CA ALA A 279 11.72 8.38 -9.94
C ALA A 279 10.69 9.53 -10.02
N LEU A 280 11.09 10.74 -10.41
CA LEU A 280 10.19 11.89 -10.54
C LEU A 280 9.10 11.68 -11.60
N GLU A 281 9.38 10.94 -12.67
CA GLU A 281 8.46 10.74 -13.78
C GLU A 281 7.53 9.52 -13.57
N ASN A 282 7.93 8.54 -12.74
CA ASN A 282 7.21 7.27 -12.65
C ASN A 282 6.68 6.93 -11.26
N ARG A 283 7.10 7.63 -10.20
CA ARG A 283 6.58 7.33 -8.87
C ARG A 283 5.09 7.64 -8.76
N LEU A 284 4.36 6.69 -8.21
CA LEU A 284 2.89 6.73 -8.11
C LEU A 284 2.38 7.85 -7.21
N ASP A 285 3.14 8.23 -6.17
CA ASP A 285 2.80 9.35 -5.30
C ASP A 285 2.91 10.71 -6.01
N VAL A 286 3.93 10.90 -6.85
CA VAL A 286 4.10 12.11 -7.67
C VAL A 286 3.00 12.19 -8.73
N LEU A 287 2.75 11.09 -9.45
CA LEU A 287 1.68 11.02 -10.44
C LEU A 287 0.30 11.24 -9.80
N GLY A 288 0.07 10.67 -8.60
CA GLY A 288 -1.15 10.90 -7.84
C GLY A 288 -1.34 12.36 -7.40
N ALA A 289 -0.24 13.05 -7.02
CA ALA A 289 -0.29 14.47 -6.69
C ALA A 289 -0.56 15.33 -7.95
N LEU A 290 -0.01 14.94 -9.12
CA LEU A 290 -0.31 15.59 -10.40
C LEU A 290 -1.80 15.45 -10.74
N GLU A 291 -2.37 14.25 -10.65
CA GLU A 291 -3.80 14.04 -10.91
C GLU A 291 -4.70 14.85 -9.97
N LYS A 292 -4.30 14.99 -8.70
CA LYS A 292 -5.02 15.86 -7.74
C LYS A 292 -4.92 17.34 -8.12
N TYR A 293 -3.78 17.78 -8.68
CA TYR A 293 -3.64 19.13 -9.21
C TYR A 293 -4.58 19.36 -10.41
N GLU A 294 -4.64 18.43 -11.35
CA GLU A 294 -5.54 18.52 -12.51
C GLU A 294 -7.03 18.47 -12.09
N ALA A 295 -7.35 17.70 -11.04
CA ALA A 295 -8.68 17.73 -10.44
C ALA A 295 -9.02 19.12 -9.88
N ALA A 296 -8.10 19.74 -9.13
CA ALA A 296 -8.27 21.09 -8.61
C ALA A 296 -8.39 22.14 -9.74
N GLN A 297 -7.63 21.97 -10.82
CA GLN A 297 -7.74 22.79 -12.03
C GLN A 297 -9.14 22.71 -12.66
N SER A 298 -9.64 21.47 -12.81
CA SER A 298 -11.00 21.24 -13.32
C SER A 298 -12.08 21.78 -12.37
N GLY A 299 -11.83 21.69 -11.06
CA GLY A 299 -12.69 22.31 -10.03
C GLY A 299 -12.77 23.83 -10.17
N LEU A 300 -11.65 24.49 -10.37
CA LEU A 300 -11.62 25.94 -10.61
C LEU A 300 -12.37 26.32 -11.90
N GLN A 301 -12.18 25.56 -12.98
CA GLN A 301 -12.92 25.77 -14.22
C GLN A 301 -14.42 25.63 -14.04
N LEU A 302 -14.86 24.68 -13.18
CA LEU A 302 -16.27 24.53 -12.81
C LEU A 302 -16.78 25.75 -12.07
N GLU A 303 -16.04 26.27 -11.07
CA GLU A 303 -16.48 27.46 -10.31
C GLU A 303 -16.54 28.72 -11.21
N ILE A 304 -15.59 28.87 -12.14
CA ILE A 304 -15.64 29.93 -13.16
C ILE A 304 -16.87 29.77 -14.07
N ALA A 305 -17.19 28.54 -14.48
CA ALA A 305 -18.35 28.25 -15.32
C ALA A 305 -19.68 28.55 -14.61
N LYS A 306 -19.73 28.46 -13.28
CA LYS A 306 -20.92 28.77 -12.47
C LYS A 306 -21.30 30.27 -12.48
N GLN A 307 -20.44 31.15 -12.96
CA GLN A 307 -20.80 32.55 -13.24
C GLN A 307 -21.90 32.68 -14.31
N TYR A 308 -21.99 31.69 -15.19
CA TYR A 308 -23.01 31.63 -16.24
C TYR A 308 -24.21 30.83 -15.74
N PRO A 309 -25.41 31.45 -15.69
CA PRO A 309 -26.58 30.76 -15.17
C PRO A 309 -27.06 29.63 -16.08
N ASP A 310 -27.70 28.62 -15.48
CA ASP A 310 -28.39 27.57 -16.22
C ASP A 310 -29.75 28.11 -16.72
N ILE A 311 -30.22 27.51 -17.80
CA ILE A 311 -31.49 27.91 -18.45
C ILE A 311 -32.50 26.79 -18.19
N ASN A 312 -33.66 27.13 -17.68
CA ASN A 312 -34.78 26.22 -17.59
C ASN A 312 -35.76 26.54 -18.74
N ILE A 313 -36.16 25.50 -19.45
CA ILE A 313 -37.10 25.62 -20.57
C ILE A 313 -38.18 24.56 -20.47
N GLY A 314 -39.41 24.92 -20.73
CA GLY A 314 -40.51 23.94 -20.78
C GLY A 314 -41.86 24.54 -21.13
N PRO A 315 -42.83 23.67 -21.57
CA PRO A 315 -44.18 24.09 -21.81
C PRO A 315 -44.93 24.35 -20.50
N GLY A 316 -45.69 25.40 -20.48
CA GLY A 316 -46.66 25.71 -19.44
C GLY A 316 -48.09 25.65 -19.97
N TYR A 317 -49.02 25.24 -19.16
CA TYR A 317 -50.44 25.26 -19.41
C TYR A 317 -51.15 25.88 -18.24
N SER A 318 -52.01 26.88 -18.48
CA SER A 318 -52.94 27.39 -17.46
C SER A 318 -54.37 27.40 -17.98
N TYR A 319 -55.28 27.17 -17.06
CA TYR A 319 -56.69 27.34 -17.24
C TYR A 319 -57.22 28.44 -16.30
N GLU A 320 -57.70 29.52 -16.89
CA GLU A 320 -58.23 30.68 -16.18
C GLU A 320 -59.51 31.16 -16.83
N GLU A 321 -60.55 31.42 -16.07
CA GLU A 321 -61.82 32.02 -16.53
C GLU A 321 -62.45 31.32 -17.76
N GLY A 322 -62.34 29.99 -17.81
CA GLY A 322 -62.87 29.20 -18.97
C GLY A 322 -61.97 29.17 -20.19
N SER A 323 -60.82 29.82 -20.15
CA SER A 323 -59.83 29.90 -21.24
C SER A 323 -58.59 29.00 -20.97
N ASN A 324 -58.08 28.39 -22.03
CA ASN A 324 -56.84 27.58 -21.98
C ASN A 324 -55.71 28.43 -22.53
N PHE A 325 -54.60 28.46 -21.78
CA PHE A 325 -53.39 29.13 -22.21
C PHE A 325 -52.26 28.12 -22.30
N LEU A 326 -51.61 28.11 -23.45
CA LEU A 326 -50.37 27.38 -23.67
C LEU A 326 -49.24 28.39 -23.77
N SER A 327 -48.18 28.15 -22.99
CA SER A 327 -46.99 29.01 -22.95
C SER A 327 -45.70 28.20 -23.10
N LEU A 328 -44.66 28.84 -23.56
CA LEU A 328 -43.29 28.35 -23.44
C LEU A 328 -42.59 29.19 -22.36
N VAL A 329 -42.27 28.55 -21.25
CA VAL A 329 -41.61 29.21 -20.14
C VAL A 329 -40.09 29.05 -20.32
N VAL A 330 -39.37 30.18 -20.30
CA VAL A 330 -37.92 30.21 -20.25
C VAL A 330 -37.53 31.01 -19.02
N SER A 331 -36.79 30.39 -18.10
CA SER A 331 -36.33 31.04 -16.89
C SER A 331 -34.84 30.82 -16.64
N SER A 332 -34.22 31.79 -16.02
CA SER A 332 -32.81 31.74 -15.63
C SER A 332 -32.57 32.59 -14.41
N VAL A 333 -31.61 32.19 -13.57
CA VAL A 333 -31.17 32.99 -12.41
C VAL A 333 -30.23 34.08 -12.90
N LEU A 334 -30.52 35.36 -12.61
CA LEU A 334 -29.65 36.46 -13.00
C LEU A 334 -28.61 36.71 -11.89
N PRO A 335 -27.30 36.58 -12.15
CA PRO A 335 -26.26 36.79 -11.15
C PRO A 335 -25.96 38.28 -10.93
N LEU A 336 -26.94 39.05 -10.43
CA LEU A 336 -26.81 40.50 -10.27
C LEU A 336 -26.02 40.93 -9.03
N ARG A 337 -25.95 40.07 -7.99
CA ARG A 337 -25.32 40.39 -6.70
C ARG A 337 -24.13 39.49 -6.38
N ASN A 338 -24.04 38.33 -6.99
CA ASN A 338 -23.03 37.35 -6.73
C ASN A 338 -22.64 36.68 -8.07
N HIS A 339 -21.41 36.87 -8.46
CA HIS A 339 -20.81 36.31 -9.67
C HIS A 339 -19.90 35.13 -9.35
N ASN A 340 -20.18 34.42 -8.25
CA ASN A 340 -19.41 33.26 -7.77
C ASN A 340 -17.97 33.60 -7.33
N GLU A 341 -17.68 34.85 -6.97
CA GLU A 341 -16.32 35.33 -6.69
C GLU A 341 -15.69 34.61 -5.49
N GLY A 342 -16.46 34.34 -4.42
CA GLY A 342 -15.99 33.62 -3.25
C GLY A 342 -15.54 32.18 -3.57
N PRO A 343 -16.42 31.34 -4.15
CA PRO A 343 -16.05 29.98 -4.57
C PRO A 343 -14.92 29.94 -5.60
N ILE A 344 -14.80 30.93 -6.50
CA ILE A 344 -13.67 31.04 -7.42
C ILE A 344 -12.36 31.28 -6.65
N ALA A 345 -12.35 32.24 -5.71
CA ALA A 345 -11.17 32.53 -4.91
C ALA A 345 -10.76 31.32 -4.05
N GLU A 346 -11.74 30.59 -3.49
CA GLU A 346 -11.49 29.34 -2.76
C GLU A 346 -10.87 28.26 -3.67
N ALA A 347 -11.43 28.04 -4.86
CA ALA A 347 -10.92 27.06 -5.82
C ALA A 347 -9.52 27.43 -6.33
N GLU A 348 -9.22 28.74 -6.51
CA GLU A 348 -7.86 29.20 -6.81
C GLU A 348 -6.87 28.88 -5.68
N ALA A 349 -7.28 29.09 -4.43
CA ALA A 349 -6.47 28.74 -3.27
C ALA A 349 -6.24 27.22 -3.19
N GLN A 350 -7.27 26.42 -3.41
CA GLN A 350 -7.17 24.95 -3.42
C GLN A 350 -6.23 24.44 -4.54
N ARG A 351 -6.28 25.03 -5.73
CA ARG A 351 -5.32 24.73 -6.81
C ARG A 351 -3.89 25.06 -6.40
N LYS A 352 -3.66 26.20 -5.73
CA LYS A 352 -2.33 26.55 -5.20
C LYS A 352 -1.85 25.54 -4.16
N VAL A 353 -2.74 25.08 -3.28
CA VAL A 353 -2.43 24.01 -2.31
C VAL A 353 -2.02 22.73 -3.02
N ALA A 354 -2.79 22.27 -4.02
CA ALA A 354 -2.46 21.08 -4.78
C ALA A 354 -1.11 21.20 -5.52
N GLY A 355 -0.81 22.38 -6.10
CA GLY A 355 0.49 22.66 -6.72
C GLY A 355 1.65 22.60 -5.71
N ALA A 356 1.47 23.17 -4.52
CA ALA A 356 2.48 23.10 -3.46
C ALA A 356 2.69 21.65 -2.97
N GLN A 357 1.62 20.85 -2.88
CA GLN A 357 1.71 19.43 -2.53
C GLN A 357 2.48 18.62 -3.58
N LEU A 358 2.27 18.90 -4.86
CA LEU A 358 3.06 18.26 -5.94
C LEU A 358 4.56 18.61 -5.82
N LEU A 359 4.90 19.87 -5.60
CA LEU A 359 6.30 20.28 -5.41
C LEU A 359 6.91 19.66 -4.14
N ALA A 360 6.15 19.55 -3.06
CA ALA A 360 6.58 18.88 -1.84
C ALA A 360 6.84 17.38 -2.08
N ALA A 361 5.95 16.69 -2.80
CA ALA A 361 6.14 15.30 -3.19
C ALA A 361 7.42 15.11 -4.01
N GLN A 362 7.65 15.95 -5.03
CA GLN A 362 8.87 15.91 -5.84
C GLN A 362 10.13 16.13 -4.99
N SER A 363 10.11 17.10 -4.08
CA SER A 363 11.24 17.37 -3.16
C SER A 363 11.52 16.17 -2.26
N THR A 364 10.48 15.53 -1.73
CA THR A 364 10.60 14.32 -0.91
C THR A 364 11.24 13.18 -1.70
N VAL A 365 10.80 12.96 -2.95
CA VAL A 365 11.38 11.93 -3.83
C VAL A 365 12.87 12.13 -4.04
N LEU A 366 13.31 13.37 -4.34
CA LEU A 366 14.72 13.66 -4.52
C LEU A 366 15.53 13.37 -3.25
N ALA A 367 15.02 13.83 -2.10
CA ALA A 367 15.66 13.59 -0.81
C ALA A 367 15.70 12.09 -0.46
N ASP A 368 14.65 11.33 -0.76
CA ASP A 368 14.57 9.89 -0.50
C ASP A 368 15.59 9.12 -1.35
N VAL A 369 15.70 9.43 -2.63
CA VAL A 369 16.69 8.79 -3.53
C VAL A 369 18.11 9.06 -3.05
N ASP A 370 18.44 10.30 -2.68
CA ASP A 370 19.79 10.64 -2.22
C ASP A 370 20.12 9.99 -0.88
N ARG A 371 19.20 10.06 0.07
CA ARG A 371 19.35 9.49 1.40
C ARG A 371 19.48 7.97 1.36
N SER A 372 18.59 7.29 0.64
CA SER A 372 18.60 5.82 0.55
C SER A 372 19.87 5.30 -0.10
N ARG A 373 20.37 5.96 -1.15
CA ARG A 373 21.64 5.60 -1.78
C ARG A 373 22.84 5.78 -0.84
N ALA A 374 22.88 6.90 -0.10
CA ALA A 374 23.94 7.13 0.87
C ALA A 374 23.92 6.11 2.01
N GLN A 375 22.72 5.77 2.49
CA GLN A 375 22.54 4.74 3.51
C GLN A 375 22.98 3.37 3.01
N TYR A 376 22.60 3.00 1.78
CA TYR A 376 23.01 1.74 1.19
C TYR A 376 24.54 1.66 1.02
N ALA A 377 25.19 2.70 0.49
CA ALA A 377 26.61 2.73 0.32
C ALA A 377 27.36 2.60 1.67
N ALA A 378 26.88 3.27 2.72
CA ALA A 378 27.45 3.17 4.05
C ALA A 378 27.27 1.77 4.66
N ALA A 379 26.08 1.16 4.53
CA ALA A 379 25.82 -0.19 5.01
C ALA A 379 26.69 -1.22 4.28
N TYR A 380 26.81 -1.08 2.95
CA TYR A 380 27.65 -1.96 2.13
C TYR A 380 29.14 -1.88 2.50
N ALA A 381 29.67 -0.69 2.71
CA ALA A 381 31.04 -0.50 3.19
C ALA A 381 31.26 -1.15 4.58
N THR A 382 30.25 -1.08 5.46
CA THR A 382 30.30 -1.79 6.75
C THR A 382 30.33 -3.31 6.57
N LEU A 383 29.53 -3.84 5.63
CA LEU A 383 29.54 -5.26 5.30
C LEU A 383 30.89 -5.72 4.71
N GLU A 384 31.50 -4.93 3.82
CA GLU A 384 32.84 -5.22 3.29
C GLU A 384 33.89 -5.26 4.42
N GLY A 385 33.87 -4.27 5.34
CA GLY A 385 34.77 -4.27 6.49
C GLY A 385 34.58 -5.47 7.41
N ALA A 386 33.31 -5.81 7.72
CA ALA A 386 32.99 -6.98 8.53
C ALA A 386 33.43 -8.29 7.86
N THR A 387 33.27 -8.39 6.53
CA THR A 387 33.68 -9.55 5.74
C THR A 387 35.22 -9.70 5.74
N ALA A 388 35.96 -8.62 5.58
CA ALA A 388 37.42 -8.63 5.67
C ALA A 388 37.89 -9.09 7.07
N THR A 389 37.27 -8.58 8.15
CA THR A 389 37.56 -8.97 9.52
C THR A 389 37.35 -10.48 9.75
N VAL A 390 36.25 -11.04 9.25
CA VAL A 390 36.03 -12.51 9.34
C VAL A 390 37.15 -13.27 8.63
N GLY A 391 37.55 -12.84 7.43
CA GLY A 391 38.65 -13.50 6.70
C GLY A 391 40.00 -13.48 7.45
N GLU A 392 40.33 -12.37 8.09
CA GLU A 392 41.54 -12.28 8.94
C GLU A 392 41.48 -13.19 10.17
N LEU A 393 40.30 -13.27 10.82
CA LEU A 393 40.10 -14.14 11.97
C LEU A 393 40.08 -15.62 11.61
N GLU A 394 39.58 -16.00 10.45
CA GLU A 394 39.67 -17.36 9.93
C GLU A 394 41.13 -17.77 9.71
N GLN A 395 41.97 -16.87 9.18
CA GLN A 395 43.41 -17.12 9.05
C GLN A 395 44.10 -17.26 10.43
N GLN A 396 43.73 -16.45 11.39
CA GLN A 396 44.26 -16.56 12.76
C GLN A 396 43.80 -17.87 13.39
N GLN A 397 42.56 -18.31 13.19
CA GLN A 397 42.09 -19.62 13.68
C GLN A 397 42.86 -20.79 13.06
N GLN A 398 43.12 -20.75 11.76
CA GLN A 398 43.93 -21.78 11.07
C GLN A 398 45.36 -21.81 11.61
N SER A 399 45.97 -20.64 11.91
CA SER A 399 47.27 -20.55 12.52
C SER A 399 47.29 -21.16 13.93
N ALA A 400 46.27 -20.87 14.76
CA ALA A 400 46.11 -21.46 16.10
C ALA A 400 45.97 -22.99 16.04
N LEU A 401 45.21 -23.50 15.08
CA LEU A 401 45.11 -24.96 14.86
C LEU A 401 46.45 -25.59 14.44
N SER A 402 47.22 -24.91 13.60
CA SER A 402 48.54 -25.38 13.18
C SER A 402 49.53 -25.43 14.34
N LEU A 403 49.55 -24.41 15.22
CA LEU A 403 50.36 -24.37 16.43
C LEU A 403 49.95 -25.46 17.44
N LEU A 404 48.67 -25.73 17.59
CA LEU A 404 48.16 -26.84 18.41
C LEU A 404 48.71 -28.19 17.90
N ASN A 405 48.62 -28.42 16.57
CA ASN A 405 49.16 -29.64 15.97
C ASN A 405 50.68 -29.78 16.10
N ALA A 406 51.41 -28.66 16.17
CA ALA A 406 52.84 -28.66 16.40
C ALA A 406 53.19 -28.82 17.92
N GLY A 407 52.22 -28.78 18.81
CA GLY A 407 52.42 -28.81 20.26
C GLY A 407 52.89 -27.49 20.85
N GLU A 408 52.79 -26.40 20.08
CA GLU A 408 53.23 -25.03 20.49
C GLU A 408 52.11 -24.16 21.05
N ALA A 409 50.85 -24.59 20.91
CA ALA A 409 49.66 -24.00 21.47
C ALA A 409 48.78 -25.03 22.14
N ASP A 410 47.82 -24.59 22.94
CA ASP A 410 46.87 -25.47 23.59
C ASP A 410 45.44 -25.32 23.02
N GLN A 411 44.56 -26.22 23.41
CA GLN A 411 43.17 -26.26 22.97
C GLN A 411 42.39 -25.00 23.33
N LEU A 412 42.71 -24.34 24.48
CA LEU A 412 42.04 -23.13 24.90
C LEU A 412 42.31 -21.98 23.93
N THR A 413 43.53 -21.88 23.40
CA THR A 413 43.91 -20.87 22.39
C THR A 413 43.10 -21.04 21.12
N VAL A 414 42.91 -22.29 20.66
CA VAL A 414 42.11 -22.59 19.47
C VAL A 414 40.65 -22.24 19.70
N VAL A 415 40.03 -22.64 20.84
CA VAL A 415 38.65 -22.33 21.15
C VAL A 415 38.45 -20.81 21.32
N ALA A 416 39.41 -20.09 21.86
CA ALA A 416 39.36 -18.62 21.96
C ALA A 416 39.33 -17.98 20.55
N ALA A 417 40.17 -18.46 19.61
CA ALA A 417 40.18 -17.98 18.22
C ALA A 417 38.84 -18.30 17.51
N GLN A 418 38.31 -19.50 17.70
CA GLN A 418 36.99 -19.89 17.17
C GLN A 418 35.85 -19.01 17.68
N LEU A 419 35.85 -18.68 18.99
CA LEU A 419 34.88 -17.78 19.57
C LEU A 419 34.97 -16.37 18.96
N GLN A 420 36.19 -15.86 18.73
CA GLN A 420 36.35 -14.55 18.09
C GLN A 420 35.85 -14.55 16.64
N THR A 421 36.12 -15.59 15.89
CA THR A 421 35.58 -15.78 14.53
C THR A 421 34.04 -15.82 14.56
N SER A 422 33.45 -16.61 15.48
CA SER A 422 31.97 -16.72 15.58
C SER A 422 31.28 -15.41 15.93
N VAL A 423 31.85 -14.60 16.83
CA VAL A 423 31.35 -13.24 17.15
C VAL A 423 31.39 -12.34 15.91
N SER A 424 32.49 -12.42 15.13
CA SER A 424 32.64 -11.59 13.92
C SER A 424 31.74 -12.06 12.77
N GLU A 425 31.49 -13.38 12.63
CA GLU A 425 30.49 -13.91 11.71
C GLU A 425 29.09 -13.35 12.00
N ARG A 426 28.72 -13.25 13.28
CA ARG A 426 27.45 -12.64 13.67
C ARG A 426 27.42 -11.15 13.33
N ALA A 427 28.49 -10.41 13.61
CA ALA A 427 28.58 -9.00 13.23
C ALA A 427 28.49 -8.81 11.69
N ARG A 428 29.11 -9.69 10.90
CA ARG A 428 28.98 -9.69 9.42
C ARG A 428 27.54 -9.96 8.98
N MET A 429 26.87 -10.92 9.62
CA MET A 429 25.48 -11.24 9.33
C MET A 429 24.56 -10.02 9.66
N ASP A 430 24.79 -9.35 10.79
CA ASP A 430 24.03 -8.13 11.15
C ASP A 430 24.28 -7.00 10.13
N ALA A 431 25.53 -6.82 9.67
CA ALA A 431 25.88 -5.86 8.62
C ALA A 431 25.18 -6.21 7.28
N LEU A 432 25.10 -7.50 6.95
CA LEU A 432 24.40 -7.97 5.76
C LEU A 432 22.89 -7.70 5.84
N LEU A 433 22.25 -7.94 6.99
CA LEU A 433 20.86 -7.59 7.24
C LEU A 433 20.62 -6.09 7.02
N GLN A 434 21.46 -5.23 7.63
CA GLN A 434 21.35 -3.77 7.47
C GLN A 434 21.53 -3.34 6.01
N THR A 435 22.44 -4.00 5.27
CA THR A 435 22.66 -3.74 3.85
C THR A 435 21.41 -4.11 3.03
N GLN A 436 20.79 -5.25 3.29
CA GLN A 436 19.56 -5.67 2.63
C GLN A 436 18.36 -4.77 2.95
N LEU A 437 18.24 -4.31 4.20
CA LEU A 437 17.21 -3.34 4.58
C LEU A 437 17.43 -2.00 3.87
N ALA A 438 18.68 -1.52 3.81
CA ALA A 438 19.03 -0.31 3.10
C ALA A 438 18.80 -0.42 1.58
N LEU A 439 19.02 -1.60 0.97
CA LEU A 439 18.66 -1.88 -0.43
C LEU A 439 17.15 -1.72 -0.65
N GLY A 440 16.32 -2.21 0.28
CA GLY A 440 14.88 -2.02 0.26
C GLY A 440 14.47 -0.56 0.24
N LEU A 441 15.16 0.31 0.99
CA LEU A 441 14.92 1.75 0.96
C LEU A 441 15.26 2.37 -0.41
N VAL A 442 16.27 1.86 -1.12
CA VAL A 442 16.57 2.29 -2.49
C VAL A 442 15.48 1.86 -3.46
N GLU A 443 14.98 0.61 -3.35
CA GLU A 443 13.84 0.15 -4.14
C GLU A 443 12.60 1.02 -3.89
N ASP A 444 12.32 1.35 -2.63
CA ASP A 444 11.18 2.19 -2.23
C ASP A 444 11.31 3.62 -2.79
N ALA A 445 12.51 4.18 -2.74
CA ALA A 445 12.78 5.50 -3.30
C ALA A 445 12.60 5.56 -4.82
N LEU A 446 12.88 4.45 -5.51
CA LEU A 446 12.72 4.33 -6.97
C LEU A 446 11.36 3.75 -7.38
N GLN A 447 10.62 3.15 -6.45
CA GLN A 447 9.44 2.31 -6.69
C GLN A 447 9.68 1.26 -7.78
N ARG A 448 10.86 0.65 -7.74
CA ARG A 448 11.28 -0.37 -8.69
C ARG A 448 12.03 -1.49 -7.97
N PRO A 449 11.69 -2.78 -8.22
CA PRO A 449 12.51 -3.89 -7.76
C PRO A 449 13.92 -3.81 -8.36
N LEU A 450 14.93 -4.07 -7.56
CA LEU A 450 16.34 -4.16 -7.99
C LEU A 450 16.80 -5.62 -8.05
N ASP A 451 16.02 -6.55 -7.50
CA ASP A 451 16.27 -7.98 -7.56
C ASP A 451 16.06 -8.52 -8.98
N SER A 452 16.93 -9.38 -9.44
CA SER A 452 16.99 -9.89 -10.83
C SER A 452 15.81 -10.79 -11.24
N GLY A 453 14.94 -11.20 -10.32
CA GLY A 453 13.86 -12.16 -10.53
C GLY A 453 12.43 -11.62 -10.44
N VAL A 454 12.23 -10.41 -9.92
CA VAL A 454 10.88 -9.89 -9.68
C VAL A 454 10.47 -8.95 -10.79
N THR A 455 9.65 -9.44 -11.72
CA THR A 455 8.93 -8.57 -12.65
C THR A 455 8.02 -7.63 -11.88
N SER A 456 8.02 -6.34 -12.24
CA SER A 456 7.16 -5.29 -11.68
C SER A 456 5.68 -5.48 -12.06
N ALA A 457 5.13 -6.68 -11.89
CA ALA A 457 3.74 -6.95 -12.15
C ALA A 457 2.91 -6.40 -10.99
N PHE A 458 2.51 -5.11 -11.07
CA PHE A 458 1.33 -4.67 -10.35
C PHE A 458 0.17 -5.57 -10.77
N PRO A 459 -0.64 -6.09 -9.85
CA PRO A 459 -1.76 -6.93 -10.19
C PRO A 459 -2.66 -6.15 -11.15
N LYS A 460 -2.84 -6.67 -12.38
CA LYS A 460 -3.90 -6.20 -13.25
C LYS A 460 -5.16 -6.34 -12.43
N SER A 461 -5.85 -5.22 -12.20
CA SER A 461 -7.05 -5.13 -11.37
C SER A 461 -8.08 -6.16 -11.81
N ALA A 462 -8.03 -7.37 -11.26
CA ALA A 462 -9.12 -8.30 -11.28
C ALA A 462 -9.84 -8.19 -9.93
N PRO A 463 -11.15 -7.92 -9.90
CA PRO A 463 -11.92 -8.02 -8.67
C PRO A 463 -11.80 -9.46 -8.15
N ARG A 464 -11.73 -9.61 -6.82
CA ARG A 464 -12.09 -10.90 -6.20
C ARG A 464 -13.50 -11.24 -6.65
N PRO A 465 -13.79 -12.49 -7.01
CA PRO A 465 -15.16 -12.94 -7.29
C PRO A 465 -16.10 -12.73 -6.10
#